data_b18604e2dfbc74ff3a4ae751ed5d31c1
#
_entry.id   b18604e2dfbc74ff3a4ae751ed5d31c1
#
_cell.length_a   1.000
_cell.length_b   1.000
_cell.length_c   1.000
_cell.angle_alpha   90.00
_cell.angle_beta   90.00
_cell.angle_gamma   90.00
#
_symmetry.space_group_name_H-M   'P 1'
#
loop_
_entity.id
_entity.type
_entity.pdbx_description
1 polymer ?
#
loop_
_entity_poly.entity_id
_entity_poly.type
_entity_poly.pdbx_seq_one_letter_code
_entity_poly.pdbx_strand_id
1 'polypeptide(L)'
;MAGASITLVRTDKEILELWDAPTKAPAWPNAIAREYTGMGTRESFGPTFTPDTSRTAESSFVGSWIADWAEKVLDQEPALTDLDRRAGDGDFGTNMVAALDQLDISAIRDTYSTATIFDAVSQAYLGHAGGTSGALFGIWFRHFFRVAADSADSELDLGAIAAAARAGLDNITSLGGARVGDKTMVDAIVPAVESLEQSVSSEADRDAALASAAEAAAAGAESTETMLANRGRASYVGEAARGVVDPGALLIAWFFASAVGH
;
A
#
# COMPACT_ATOMS: atom_id res chain seq x y z
N MET A 1 10.91 9.07 17.43
CA MET A 1 10.39 9.31 16.07
C MET A 1 10.16 10.81 15.91
N ALA A 2 10.69 11.44 14.87
CA ALA A 2 10.23 12.77 14.47
C ALA A 2 8.90 12.56 13.75
N GLY A 3 7.81 12.96 14.38
CA GLY A 3 6.47 12.88 13.81
C GLY A 3 6.04 14.26 13.32
N ALA A 4 5.30 14.30 12.21
CA ALA A 4 4.59 15.48 11.78
C ALA A 4 3.09 15.22 11.97
N SER A 5 2.37 16.19 12.49
CA SER A 5 0.92 16.17 12.52
C SER A 5 0.38 17.29 11.62
N ILE A 6 -0.66 16.94 10.86
CA ILE A 6 -1.39 17.92 10.05
C ILE A 6 -2.77 18.07 10.70
N THR A 7 -3.07 19.30 11.11
CA THR A 7 -4.38 19.62 11.69
C THR A 7 -5.15 20.49 10.71
N LEU A 8 -6.34 20.05 10.33
CA LEU A 8 -7.27 20.81 9.51
C LEU A 8 -8.37 21.36 10.40
N VAL A 9 -8.51 22.67 10.46
CA VAL A 9 -9.54 23.35 11.23
C VAL A 9 -10.33 24.25 10.30
N ARG A 10 -11.66 24.15 10.36
CA ARG A 10 -12.53 25.14 9.69
C ARG A 10 -12.46 26.44 10.49
N THR A 11 -11.89 27.49 9.89
CA THR A 11 -11.67 28.76 10.57
C THR A 11 -12.48 29.87 9.96
N ASP A 12 -12.71 30.92 10.72
CA ASP A 12 -13.11 32.24 10.26
C ASP A 12 -11.92 33.21 10.33
N LYS A 13 -12.15 34.46 9.98
CA LYS A 13 -11.11 35.47 9.93
C LYS A 13 -10.49 35.74 11.31
N GLU A 14 -11.28 35.71 12.38
CA GLU A 14 -10.83 35.98 13.74
C GLU A 14 -9.90 34.86 14.24
N ILE A 15 -10.25 33.60 13.97
CA ILE A 15 -9.40 32.44 14.31
C ILE A 15 -8.10 32.47 13.54
N LEU A 16 -8.11 32.87 12.25
CA LEU A 16 -6.88 33.01 11.48
C LEU A 16 -5.96 34.11 12.04
N GLU A 17 -6.52 35.26 12.42
CA GLU A 17 -5.75 36.34 13.03
C GLU A 17 -5.10 35.92 14.36
N LEU A 18 -5.83 35.14 15.18
CA LEU A 18 -5.32 34.58 16.42
C LEU A 18 -4.24 33.52 16.19
N TRP A 19 -4.43 32.69 15.14
CA TRP A 19 -3.46 31.65 14.78
C TRP A 19 -2.14 32.22 14.29
N ASP A 20 -2.19 33.29 13.52
CA ASP A 20 -1.02 33.98 12.97
C ASP A 20 -0.40 35.00 13.93
N ALA A 21 -1.00 35.25 15.10
CA ALA A 21 -0.51 36.18 16.08
C ALA A 21 0.88 35.76 16.57
N PRO A 22 1.82 36.75 16.74
CA PRO A 22 3.16 36.47 17.25
C PRO A 22 3.13 35.81 18.62
N THR A 23 3.84 34.70 18.79
CA THR A 23 3.93 33.97 20.05
C THR A 23 5.40 33.75 20.45
N LYS A 24 5.67 33.77 21.75
CA LYS A 24 6.95 33.39 22.33
C LYS A 24 6.99 31.96 22.84
N ALA A 25 5.93 31.18 22.59
CA ALA A 25 5.87 29.77 22.99
C ALA A 25 6.93 28.95 22.26
N PRO A 26 7.86 28.26 22.94
CA PRO A 26 8.96 27.53 22.30
C PRO A 26 8.48 26.42 21.35
N ALA A 27 7.32 25.85 21.61
CA ALA A 27 6.73 24.78 20.79
C ALA A 27 5.85 25.29 19.64
N TRP A 28 5.65 26.62 19.55
CA TRP A 28 4.82 27.25 18.54
C TRP A 28 5.50 28.51 17.98
N PRO A 29 6.61 28.38 17.22
CA PRO A 29 7.32 29.51 16.70
C PRO A 29 6.59 30.12 15.49
N ASN A 30 5.62 30.97 15.73
CA ASN A 30 4.98 31.77 14.68
C ASN A 30 5.88 32.98 14.32
N ALA A 31 7.12 32.70 13.91
CA ALA A 31 8.13 33.71 13.71
C ALA A 31 8.14 34.31 12.30
N ILE A 32 7.39 33.79 11.34
CA ILE A 32 7.43 34.25 9.96
C ILE A 32 6.05 34.25 9.37
N ALA A 33 5.44 35.41 9.21
CA ALA A 33 4.31 35.58 8.29
C ALA A 33 4.82 35.26 6.86
N ARG A 34 4.55 34.09 6.36
CA ARG A 34 4.70 33.82 4.93
C ARG A 34 3.47 34.39 4.25
N GLU A 35 3.67 35.36 3.34
CA GLU A 35 2.64 35.74 2.41
C GLU A 35 2.19 34.47 1.64
N TYR A 36 0.99 34.01 1.90
CA TYR A 36 0.36 32.93 1.17
C TYR A 36 -0.11 33.48 -0.17
N THR A 37 0.75 33.48 -1.16
CA THR A 37 0.38 33.84 -2.53
C THR A 37 -0.28 32.62 -3.19
N GLY A 38 -1.59 32.52 -3.04
CA GLY A 38 -2.44 31.63 -3.81
C GLY A 38 -2.79 30.32 -3.07
N MET A 39 -4.09 30.05 -3.02
CA MET A 39 -4.57 28.66 -2.87
C MET A 39 -4.02 27.87 -4.05
N GLY A 40 -3.13 26.93 -3.78
CA GLY A 40 -2.80 25.94 -4.79
C GLY A 40 -4.10 25.33 -5.28
N THR A 41 -4.41 25.50 -6.52
CA THR A 41 -5.42 24.71 -7.17
C THR A 41 -5.08 23.26 -6.84
N ARG A 42 -6.07 22.52 -6.35
CA ARG A 42 -5.96 21.08 -6.14
C ARG A 42 -5.62 20.49 -7.50
N GLU A 43 -4.32 20.38 -7.80
CA GLU A 43 -3.91 19.59 -8.94
C GLU A 43 -4.40 18.18 -8.66
N SER A 44 -5.33 17.72 -9.49
CA SER A 44 -5.69 16.30 -9.51
C SER A 44 -4.38 15.56 -9.80
N PHE A 45 -3.92 14.76 -8.87
CA PHE A 45 -2.69 13.99 -9.04
C PHE A 45 -2.91 12.96 -10.16
N GLY A 46 -2.47 13.30 -11.36
CA GLY A 46 -2.53 12.46 -12.54
C GLY A 46 -3.75 12.69 -13.44
N PRO A 47 -3.69 12.21 -14.66
CA PRO A 47 -4.82 12.26 -15.59
C PRO A 47 -6.01 11.53 -14.95
N THR A 48 -7.18 12.13 -15.03
CA THR A 48 -8.43 11.48 -14.66
C THR A 48 -8.63 10.35 -15.65
N PHE A 49 -8.28 9.13 -15.27
CA PHE A 49 -8.51 7.96 -16.10
C PHE A 49 -10.03 7.72 -16.15
N THR A 50 -10.61 7.81 -17.35
CA THR A 50 -12.01 7.43 -17.55
C THR A 50 -12.04 5.92 -17.77
N PRO A 51 -12.71 5.14 -16.89
CA PRO A 51 -12.77 3.68 -17.06
C PRO A 51 -13.35 3.34 -18.43
N ASP A 52 -12.64 2.54 -19.22
CA ASP A 52 -13.19 1.96 -20.43
C ASP A 52 -14.07 0.76 -20.06
N THR A 53 -15.35 1.02 -19.89
CA THR A 53 -16.35 -0.01 -19.59
C THR A 53 -16.83 -0.76 -20.85
N SER A 54 -16.28 -0.46 -22.02
CA SER A 54 -16.74 -1.02 -23.31
C SER A 54 -16.19 -2.41 -23.62
N ARG A 55 -15.17 -2.88 -22.88
CA ARG A 55 -14.63 -4.23 -23.04
C ARG A 55 -15.31 -5.19 -22.06
N THR A 56 -16.22 -6.00 -22.56
CA THR A 56 -16.61 -7.26 -21.93
C THR A 56 -15.41 -8.19 -22.04
N ALA A 57 -14.48 -8.07 -21.10
CA ALA A 57 -13.34 -8.96 -21.03
C ALA A 57 -13.78 -10.32 -20.49
N GLU A 58 -13.32 -11.38 -21.09
CA GLU A 58 -13.02 -12.62 -20.35
C GLU A 58 -12.22 -12.20 -19.11
N SER A 59 -12.47 -12.81 -17.95
CA SER A 59 -11.88 -12.38 -16.68
C SER A 59 -10.37 -12.15 -16.85
N SER A 60 -9.91 -10.92 -16.62
CA SER A 60 -8.50 -10.62 -16.83
C SER A 60 -7.67 -11.28 -15.72
N PHE A 61 -6.46 -11.69 -16.03
CA PHE A 61 -5.50 -12.18 -15.04
C PHE A 61 -5.46 -11.25 -13.82
N VAL A 62 -5.28 -9.95 -14.04
CA VAL A 62 -5.19 -8.95 -12.95
C VAL A 62 -6.53 -8.80 -12.22
N GLY A 63 -7.66 -8.90 -12.92
CA GLY A 63 -8.99 -8.87 -12.30
C GLY A 63 -9.16 -10.00 -11.30
N SER A 64 -8.84 -11.23 -11.71
CA SER A 64 -8.90 -12.41 -10.83
C SER A 64 -7.90 -12.29 -9.67
N TRP A 65 -6.66 -11.94 -9.96
CA TRP A 65 -5.62 -11.74 -8.95
C TRP A 65 -6.06 -10.78 -7.83
N ILE A 66 -6.49 -9.58 -8.20
CA ILE A 66 -6.84 -8.55 -7.23
C ILE A 66 -8.14 -8.86 -6.51
N ALA A 67 -9.12 -9.46 -7.20
CA ALA A 67 -10.36 -9.90 -6.56
C ALA A 67 -10.11 -10.98 -5.51
N ASP A 68 -9.34 -12.02 -5.84
CA ASP A 68 -9.01 -13.09 -4.90
C ASP A 68 -8.21 -12.59 -3.69
N TRP A 69 -7.27 -11.69 -3.93
CA TRP A 69 -6.54 -11.05 -2.84
C TRP A 69 -7.47 -10.22 -1.95
N ALA A 70 -8.35 -9.41 -2.53
CA ALA A 70 -9.27 -8.57 -1.78
C ALA A 70 -10.26 -9.41 -0.95
N GLU A 71 -10.86 -10.44 -1.56
CA GLU A 71 -11.76 -11.38 -0.88
C GLU A 71 -11.06 -12.06 0.30
N LYS A 72 -9.80 -12.49 0.11
CA LYS A 72 -9.00 -13.08 1.20
C LYS A 72 -8.76 -12.10 2.35
N VAL A 73 -8.44 -10.84 2.05
CA VAL A 73 -8.23 -9.82 3.09
C VAL A 73 -9.53 -9.56 3.85
N LEU A 74 -10.66 -9.43 3.15
CA LEU A 74 -11.98 -9.25 3.75
C LEU A 74 -12.35 -10.42 4.67
N ASP A 75 -12.16 -11.66 4.22
CA ASP A 75 -12.45 -12.88 4.98
C ASP A 75 -11.55 -13.01 6.23
N GLN A 76 -10.31 -12.58 6.13
CA GLN A 76 -9.31 -12.71 7.19
C GLN A 76 -9.17 -11.47 8.08
N GLU A 77 -10.09 -10.48 7.99
CA GLU A 77 -10.09 -9.30 8.87
C GLU A 77 -9.94 -9.63 10.35
N PRO A 78 -10.71 -10.59 10.92
CA PRO A 78 -10.59 -10.91 12.34
C PRO A 78 -9.18 -11.42 12.71
N ALA A 79 -8.56 -12.21 11.84
CA ALA A 79 -7.21 -12.74 12.07
C ALA A 79 -6.15 -11.63 11.98
N LEU A 80 -6.27 -10.72 11.01
CA LEU A 80 -5.38 -9.56 10.88
C LEU A 80 -5.48 -8.62 12.09
N THR A 81 -6.71 -8.38 12.57
CA THR A 81 -6.96 -7.59 13.78
C THR A 81 -6.37 -8.25 15.02
N ASP A 82 -6.46 -9.58 15.14
CA ASP A 82 -5.86 -10.31 16.26
C ASP A 82 -4.33 -10.26 16.23
N LEU A 83 -3.71 -10.45 15.05
CA LEU A 83 -2.26 -10.31 14.88
C LEU A 83 -1.80 -8.92 15.33
N ASP A 84 -2.48 -7.88 14.86
CA ASP A 84 -2.12 -6.51 15.21
C ASP A 84 -2.40 -6.18 16.68
N ARG A 85 -3.45 -6.72 17.29
CA ARG A 85 -3.71 -6.57 18.73
C ARG A 85 -2.59 -7.15 19.59
N ARG A 86 -1.93 -8.21 19.12
CA ARG A 86 -0.80 -8.85 19.81
C ARG A 86 0.52 -8.09 19.60
N ALA A 87 0.65 -7.36 18.50
CA ALA A 87 1.89 -6.69 18.09
C ALA A 87 1.77 -5.16 17.95
N GLY A 88 0.58 -4.58 18.05
CA GLY A 88 0.31 -3.18 17.80
C GLY A 88 -0.88 -2.65 18.59
N ASP A 89 -1.79 -1.97 17.94
CA ASP A 89 -3.00 -1.37 18.54
C ASP A 89 -4.32 -2.02 18.10
N GLY A 90 -4.25 -3.01 17.23
CA GLY A 90 -5.38 -3.84 16.83
C GLY A 90 -6.33 -3.19 15.81
N ASP A 91 -5.88 -2.19 15.08
CA ASP A 91 -6.70 -1.50 14.07
C ASP A 91 -6.35 -1.88 12.62
N PHE A 92 -5.31 -2.69 12.41
CA PHE A 92 -4.80 -3.00 11.07
C PHE A 92 -5.85 -3.69 10.19
N GLY A 93 -6.49 -4.75 10.66
CA GLY A 93 -7.51 -5.47 9.88
C GLY A 93 -8.65 -4.56 9.46
N THR A 94 -9.23 -3.84 10.41
CA THR A 94 -10.32 -2.88 10.15
C THR A 94 -9.91 -1.78 9.16
N ASN A 95 -8.68 -1.27 9.27
CA ASN A 95 -8.16 -0.26 8.33
C ASN A 95 -8.01 -0.80 6.91
N MET A 96 -7.55 -2.05 6.76
CA MET A 96 -7.40 -2.68 5.44
C MET A 96 -8.75 -2.93 4.78
N VAL A 97 -9.71 -3.44 5.56
CA VAL A 97 -11.08 -3.70 5.09
C VAL A 97 -11.81 -2.40 4.74
N ALA A 98 -11.65 -1.32 5.49
CA ALA A 98 -12.29 -0.03 5.20
C ALA A 98 -11.97 0.51 3.79
N ALA A 99 -10.79 0.20 3.24
CA ALA A 99 -10.46 0.52 1.87
C ALA A 99 -11.16 -0.42 0.88
N LEU A 100 -11.11 -1.73 1.13
CA LEU A 100 -11.65 -2.75 0.21
C LEU A 100 -13.19 -2.71 0.13
N ASP A 101 -13.87 -2.32 1.21
CA ASP A 101 -15.33 -2.12 1.23
C ASP A 101 -15.81 -1.00 0.28
N GLN A 102 -14.90 -0.18 -0.24
CA GLN A 102 -15.23 0.84 -1.24
C GLN A 102 -15.22 0.30 -2.67
N LEU A 103 -14.82 -0.96 -2.86
CA LEU A 103 -14.62 -1.58 -4.17
C LEU A 103 -15.76 -2.55 -4.49
N ASP A 104 -16.21 -2.52 -5.73
CA ASP A 104 -17.03 -3.58 -6.31
C ASP A 104 -16.11 -4.71 -6.80
N ILE A 105 -15.85 -5.69 -5.92
CA ILE A 105 -14.92 -6.80 -6.20
C ILE A 105 -15.40 -7.64 -7.40
N SER A 106 -16.70 -7.83 -7.55
CA SER A 106 -17.25 -8.55 -8.70
C SER A 106 -16.97 -7.82 -10.00
N ALA A 107 -17.20 -6.50 -10.02
CA ALA A 107 -16.89 -5.67 -11.17
C ALA A 107 -15.38 -5.66 -11.49
N ILE A 108 -14.50 -5.63 -10.48
CA ILE A 108 -13.06 -5.75 -10.66
C ILE A 108 -12.71 -7.04 -11.40
N ARG A 109 -13.29 -8.17 -10.98
CA ARG A 109 -13.04 -9.47 -11.60
C ARG A 109 -13.41 -9.48 -13.08
N ASP A 110 -14.53 -8.87 -13.44
CA ASP A 110 -15.20 -9.13 -14.73
C ASP A 110 -15.05 -8.01 -15.78
N THR A 111 -14.87 -6.75 -15.38
CA THR A 111 -15.10 -5.62 -16.31
C THR A 111 -14.00 -4.54 -16.36
N TYR A 112 -13.10 -4.44 -15.40
CA TYR A 112 -12.13 -3.35 -15.33
C TYR A 112 -10.84 -3.65 -16.09
N SER A 113 -10.28 -2.62 -16.74
CA SER A 113 -8.93 -2.69 -17.28
C SER A 113 -7.90 -2.76 -16.14
N THR A 114 -6.73 -3.33 -16.41
CA THR A 114 -5.63 -3.47 -15.44
C THR A 114 -5.29 -2.13 -14.76
N ALA A 115 -5.14 -1.05 -15.54
CA ALA A 115 -4.86 0.28 -14.99
C ALA A 115 -6.00 0.76 -14.09
N THR A 116 -7.26 0.56 -14.49
CA THR A 116 -8.44 0.96 -13.70
C THR A 116 -8.50 0.19 -12.38
N ILE A 117 -8.19 -1.12 -12.39
CA ILE A 117 -8.16 -1.94 -11.17
C ILE A 117 -7.16 -1.38 -10.16
N PHE A 118 -5.92 -1.18 -10.58
CA PHE A 118 -4.88 -0.69 -9.67
C PHE A 118 -5.12 0.76 -9.23
N ASP A 119 -5.69 1.62 -10.08
CA ASP A 119 -6.07 2.97 -9.66
C ASP A 119 -7.18 2.92 -8.60
N ALA A 120 -8.23 2.12 -8.81
CA ALA A 120 -9.33 1.96 -7.86
C ALA A 120 -8.82 1.49 -6.49
N VAL A 121 -7.98 0.45 -6.46
CA VAL A 121 -7.39 -0.06 -5.21
C VAL A 121 -6.48 0.98 -4.55
N SER A 122 -5.62 1.65 -5.33
CA SER A 122 -4.76 2.72 -4.81
C SER A 122 -5.57 3.84 -4.18
N GLN A 123 -6.60 4.34 -4.86
CA GLN A 123 -7.47 5.41 -4.37
C GLN A 123 -8.24 4.99 -3.11
N ALA A 124 -8.73 3.76 -3.08
CA ALA A 124 -9.43 3.21 -1.92
C ALA A 124 -8.52 3.21 -0.68
N TYR A 125 -7.29 2.70 -0.79
CA TYR A 125 -6.34 2.72 0.32
C TYR A 125 -5.92 4.13 0.73
N LEU A 126 -5.62 5.02 -0.22
CA LEU A 126 -5.24 6.41 0.07
C LEU A 126 -6.37 7.23 0.69
N GLY A 127 -7.62 6.91 0.35
CA GLY A 127 -8.79 7.68 0.79
C GLY A 127 -9.47 7.14 2.04
N HIS A 128 -9.39 5.84 2.30
CA HIS A 128 -10.23 5.19 3.30
C HIS A 128 -9.48 4.34 4.33
N ALA A 129 -8.26 3.88 4.04
CA ALA A 129 -7.48 3.17 5.03
C ALA A 129 -6.76 4.13 5.98
N GLY A 130 -6.90 3.88 7.27
CA GLY A 130 -6.20 4.64 8.30
C GLY A 130 -4.72 4.23 8.46
N GLY A 131 -4.00 5.03 9.25
CA GLY A 131 -2.63 4.74 9.65
C GLY A 131 -1.59 4.84 8.53
N THR A 132 -0.35 4.51 8.87
CA THR A 132 0.77 4.52 7.92
C THR A 132 0.64 3.41 6.88
N SER A 133 0.12 2.25 7.28
CA SER A 133 -0.02 1.08 6.41
C SER A 133 -0.97 1.36 5.24
N GLY A 134 -2.10 2.03 5.48
CA GLY A 134 -3.01 2.42 4.40
C GLY A 134 -2.33 3.26 3.33
N ALA A 135 -1.56 4.28 3.74
CA ALA A 135 -0.79 5.10 2.81
C ALA A 135 0.25 4.29 2.03
N LEU A 136 0.96 3.36 2.69
CA LEU A 136 1.97 2.52 2.05
C LEU A 136 1.36 1.53 1.04
N PHE A 137 0.24 0.90 1.36
CA PHE A 137 -0.49 0.05 0.41
C PHE A 137 -1.04 0.87 -0.77
N GLY A 138 -1.59 2.05 -0.51
CA GLY A 138 -2.03 2.95 -1.59
C GLY A 138 -0.90 3.34 -2.54
N ILE A 139 0.30 3.63 -2.00
CA ILE A 139 1.50 3.89 -2.80
C ILE A 139 1.95 2.64 -3.56
N TRP A 140 1.92 1.46 -2.94
CA TRP A 140 2.22 0.19 -3.59
C TRP A 140 1.38 0.01 -4.85
N PHE A 141 0.06 0.06 -4.74
CA PHE A 141 -0.86 -0.10 -5.87
C PHE A 141 -0.74 1.02 -6.90
N ARG A 142 -0.38 2.23 -6.49
CA ARG A 142 -0.16 3.34 -7.42
C ARG A 142 0.99 3.09 -8.39
N HIS A 143 2.01 2.34 -8.00
CA HIS A 143 3.10 1.98 -8.92
C HIS A 143 2.66 0.95 -9.95
N PHE A 144 1.85 -0.01 -9.57
CA PHE A 144 1.20 -0.93 -10.52
C PHE A 144 0.28 -0.18 -11.50
N PHE A 145 -0.51 0.77 -10.99
CA PHE A 145 -1.32 1.64 -11.85
C PHE A 145 -0.47 2.37 -12.89
N ARG A 146 0.62 3.01 -12.48
CA ARG A 146 1.48 3.79 -13.38
C ARG A 146 2.05 2.92 -14.50
N VAL A 147 2.59 1.76 -14.17
CA VAL A 147 3.14 0.83 -15.14
C VAL A 147 2.05 0.33 -16.08
N ALA A 148 0.88 -0.01 -15.57
CA ALA A 148 -0.26 -0.45 -16.39
C ALA A 148 -0.79 0.65 -17.31
N ALA A 149 -0.81 1.92 -16.85
CA ALA A 149 -1.27 3.05 -17.64
C ALA A 149 -0.31 3.43 -18.78
N ASP A 150 0.99 3.17 -18.58
CA ASP A 150 2.02 3.41 -19.60
C ASP A 150 2.15 2.22 -20.59
N SER A 151 1.55 1.07 -20.30
CA SER A 151 1.54 -0.10 -21.17
C SER A 151 0.50 0.06 -22.28
N ALA A 152 0.89 -0.28 -23.50
CA ALA A 152 -0.03 -0.36 -24.64
C ALA A 152 -0.94 -1.60 -24.58
N ASP A 153 -0.55 -2.60 -23.79
CA ASP A 153 -1.26 -3.86 -23.62
C ASP A 153 -2.24 -3.81 -22.43
N SER A 154 -3.33 -4.53 -22.56
CA SER A 154 -4.34 -4.63 -21.50
C SER A 154 -3.89 -5.50 -20.32
N GLU A 155 -2.86 -6.30 -20.47
CA GLU A 155 -2.29 -7.19 -19.47
C GLU A 155 -0.86 -6.78 -19.13
N LEU A 156 -0.46 -7.02 -17.87
CA LEU A 156 0.92 -6.84 -17.43
C LEU A 156 1.73 -8.10 -17.75
N ASP A 157 2.80 -7.94 -18.48
CA ASP A 157 3.82 -8.98 -18.60
C ASP A 157 4.67 -9.08 -17.31
N LEU A 158 5.50 -10.12 -17.24
CA LEU A 158 6.37 -10.35 -16.07
C LEU A 158 7.31 -9.18 -15.81
N GLY A 159 7.87 -8.56 -16.87
CA GLY A 159 8.76 -7.41 -16.75
C GLY A 159 8.05 -6.20 -16.15
N ALA A 160 6.81 -5.94 -16.56
CA ALA A 160 5.98 -4.86 -16.04
C ALA A 160 5.61 -5.10 -14.56
N ILE A 161 5.27 -6.34 -14.19
CA ILE A 161 5.00 -6.71 -12.79
C ILE A 161 6.25 -6.47 -11.92
N ALA A 162 7.41 -6.94 -12.36
CA ALA A 162 8.67 -6.75 -11.64
C ALA A 162 9.03 -5.25 -11.49
N ALA A 163 8.88 -4.47 -12.56
CA ALA A 163 9.15 -3.04 -12.55
C ALA A 163 8.21 -2.27 -11.61
N ALA A 164 6.90 -2.59 -11.61
CA ALA A 164 5.93 -2.00 -10.71
C ALA A 164 6.24 -2.32 -9.24
N ALA A 165 6.56 -3.58 -8.94
CA ALA A 165 6.91 -4.03 -7.61
C ALA A 165 8.22 -3.38 -7.12
N ARG A 166 9.25 -3.27 -7.96
CA ARG A 166 10.49 -2.55 -7.65
C ARG A 166 10.24 -1.09 -7.34
N ALA A 167 9.52 -0.39 -8.21
CA ALA A 167 9.21 1.02 -8.00
C ALA A 167 8.38 1.27 -6.73
N GLY A 168 7.44 0.37 -6.42
CA GLY A 168 6.69 0.38 -5.16
C GLY A 168 7.59 0.23 -3.94
N LEU A 169 8.48 -0.75 -3.95
CA LEU A 169 9.46 -1.00 -2.89
C LEU A 169 10.36 0.22 -2.65
N ASP A 170 10.93 0.78 -3.73
CA ASP A 170 11.84 1.92 -3.63
C ASP A 170 11.15 3.14 -3.02
N ASN A 171 9.88 3.37 -3.37
CA ASN A 171 9.12 4.48 -2.81
C ASN A 171 8.77 4.24 -1.33
N ILE A 172 8.30 3.05 -0.97
CA ILE A 172 7.98 2.66 0.41
C ILE A 172 9.21 2.80 1.31
N THR A 173 10.36 2.30 0.87
CA THR A 173 11.61 2.38 1.62
C THR A 173 12.13 3.82 1.73
N SER A 174 12.00 4.62 0.68
CA SER A 174 12.38 6.04 0.69
C SER A 174 11.52 6.86 1.67
N LEU A 175 10.22 6.61 1.73
CA LEU A 175 9.29 7.33 2.60
C LEU A 175 9.35 6.85 4.06
N GLY A 176 9.34 5.54 4.25
CA GLY A 176 9.28 4.91 5.57
C GLY A 176 10.63 4.68 6.21
N GLY A 177 11.72 4.68 5.44
CA GLY A 177 13.06 4.33 5.88
C GLY A 177 13.18 2.91 6.41
N ALA A 178 12.20 2.03 6.13
CA ALA A 178 12.20 0.65 6.56
C ALA A 178 13.21 -0.19 5.73
N ARG A 179 13.79 -1.19 6.36
CA ARG A 179 14.75 -2.12 5.78
C ARG A 179 14.37 -3.55 6.14
N VAL A 180 14.93 -4.51 5.42
CA VAL A 180 14.85 -5.92 5.80
C VAL A 180 15.38 -6.09 7.23
N GLY A 181 14.62 -6.80 8.06
CA GLY A 181 14.88 -6.99 9.48
C GLY A 181 14.15 -6.00 10.40
N ASP A 182 13.42 -5.03 9.87
CA ASP A 182 12.67 -4.05 10.65
C ASP A 182 11.27 -4.55 11.09
N LYS A 183 10.88 -5.75 10.68
CA LYS A 183 9.57 -6.37 10.93
C LYS A 183 8.44 -5.51 10.33
N THR A 184 8.39 -5.47 9.00
CA THR A 184 7.43 -4.68 8.22
C THR A 184 7.09 -5.40 6.90
N MET A 185 6.14 -4.85 6.13
CA MET A 185 5.86 -5.33 4.78
C MET A 185 7.10 -5.41 3.87
N VAL A 186 8.16 -4.64 4.14
CA VAL A 186 9.41 -4.64 3.36
C VAL A 186 10.11 -6.01 3.42
N ASP A 187 9.97 -6.72 4.54
CA ASP A 187 10.55 -8.05 4.73
C ASP A 187 9.94 -9.11 3.79
N ALA A 188 8.70 -8.91 3.34
CA ALA A 188 8.06 -9.74 2.33
C ALA A 188 8.25 -9.20 0.89
N ILE A 189 8.25 -7.88 0.72
CA ILE A 189 8.39 -7.27 -0.62
C ILE A 189 9.77 -7.51 -1.20
N VAL A 190 10.84 -7.33 -0.43
CA VAL A 190 12.21 -7.43 -0.94
C VAL A 190 12.48 -8.81 -1.56
N PRO A 191 12.28 -9.94 -0.87
CA PRO A 191 12.54 -11.25 -1.46
C PRO A 191 11.63 -11.56 -2.65
N ALA A 192 10.39 -11.09 -2.65
CA ALA A 192 9.49 -11.25 -3.81
C ALA A 192 9.99 -10.48 -5.04
N VAL A 193 10.42 -9.23 -4.86
CA VAL A 193 10.94 -8.40 -5.95
C VAL A 193 12.23 -8.99 -6.51
N GLU A 194 13.15 -9.43 -5.66
CA GLU A 194 14.38 -10.09 -6.08
C GLU A 194 14.11 -11.36 -6.88
N SER A 195 13.12 -12.17 -6.46
CA SER A 195 12.68 -13.35 -7.19
C SER A 195 12.10 -13.02 -8.56
N LEU A 196 11.26 -11.98 -8.66
CA LEU A 196 10.70 -11.51 -9.93
C LEU A 196 11.82 -11.03 -10.88
N GLU A 197 12.76 -10.22 -10.42
CA GLU A 197 13.85 -9.70 -11.23
C GLU A 197 14.79 -10.83 -11.74
N GLN A 198 15.03 -11.83 -10.90
CA GLN A 198 15.77 -13.02 -11.31
C GLN A 198 15.01 -13.80 -12.39
N SER A 199 13.70 -13.96 -12.23
CA SER A 199 12.84 -14.64 -13.20
C SER A 199 12.78 -13.90 -14.54
N VAL A 200 12.70 -12.56 -14.52
CA VAL A 200 12.81 -11.74 -15.75
C VAL A 200 14.17 -11.98 -16.43
N SER A 201 15.26 -11.96 -15.67
CA SER A 201 16.62 -12.13 -16.18
C SER A 201 16.88 -13.52 -16.79
N SER A 202 16.17 -14.53 -16.32
CA SER A 202 16.24 -15.91 -16.81
C SER A 202 15.19 -16.24 -17.88
N GLU A 203 14.37 -15.25 -18.29
CA GLU A 203 13.26 -15.45 -19.24
C GLU A 203 12.28 -16.55 -18.79
N ALA A 204 12.02 -16.60 -17.48
CA ALA A 204 11.11 -17.60 -16.90
C ALA A 204 9.68 -17.38 -17.36
N ASP A 205 8.90 -18.46 -17.36
CA ASP A 205 7.47 -18.37 -17.55
C ASP A 205 6.80 -17.56 -16.42
N ARG A 206 5.77 -16.76 -16.77
CA ARG A 206 5.08 -15.86 -15.81
C ARG A 206 4.54 -16.60 -14.60
N ASP A 207 3.88 -17.73 -14.82
CA ASP A 207 3.22 -18.45 -13.72
C ASP A 207 4.25 -19.06 -12.77
N ALA A 208 5.35 -19.59 -13.31
CA ALA A 208 6.48 -20.08 -12.51
C ALA A 208 7.17 -18.93 -11.74
N ALA A 209 7.32 -17.76 -12.35
CA ALA A 209 7.89 -16.59 -11.72
C ALA A 209 7.03 -16.05 -10.57
N LEU A 210 5.70 -16.00 -10.77
CA LEU A 210 4.74 -15.58 -9.74
C LEU A 210 4.69 -16.57 -8.58
N ALA A 211 4.75 -17.88 -8.86
CA ALA A 211 4.84 -18.89 -7.82
C ALA A 211 6.10 -18.73 -6.97
N SER A 212 7.26 -18.53 -7.61
CA SER A 212 8.53 -18.30 -6.92
C SER A 212 8.51 -17.01 -6.09
N ALA A 213 7.90 -15.94 -6.61
CA ALA A 213 7.75 -14.69 -5.88
C ALA A 213 6.80 -14.83 -4.67
N ALA A 214 5.72 -15.60 -4.82
CA ALA A 214 4.79 -15.91 -3.73
C ALA A 214 5.47 -16.69 -2.61
N GLU A 215 6.27 -17.71 -2.94
CA GLU A 215 7.06 -18.47 -1.95
C GLU A 215 8.07 -17.58 -1.23
N ALA A 216 8.78 -16.70 -1.97
CA ALA A 216 9.73 -15.76 -1.42
C ALA A 216 9.07 -14.74 -0.48
N ALA A 217 7.90 -14.20 -0.88
CA ALA A 217 7.11 -13.30 -0.05
C ALA A 217 6.62 -13.99 1.24
N ALA A 218 6.13 -15.22 1.13
CA ALA A 218 5.66 -16.00 2.27
C ALA A 218 6.80 -16.25 3.28
N ALA A 219 7.96 -16.70 2.80
CA ALA A 219 9.14 -16.88 3.66
C ALA A 219 9.59 -15.57 4.32
N GLY A 220 9.55 -14.46 3.58
CA GLY A 220 9.81 -13.13 4.11
C GLY A 220 8.84 -12.73 5.21
N ALA A 221 7.54 -12.95 5.00
CA ALA A 221 6.52 -12.67 6.01
C ALA A 221 6.70 -13.55 7.27
N GLU A 222 6.90 -14.84 7.10
CA GLU A 222 7.15 -15.77 8.21
C GLU A 222 8.38 -15.37 9.03
N SER A 223 9.46 -14.92 8.39
CA SER A 223 10.66 -14.49 9.07
C SER A 223 10.43 -13.36 10.08
N THR A 224 9.40 -12.54 9.86
CA THR A 224 9.03 -11.44 10.77
C THR A 224 8.57 -11.92 12.14
N GLU A 225 8.12 -13.17 12.27
CA GLU A 225 7.65 -13.73 13.54
C GLU A 225 8.71 -13.63 14.64
N THR A 226 9.96 -13.89 14.31
CA THR A 226 11.07 -13.90 15.28
C THR A 226 11.76 -12.55 15.43
N MET A 227 11.45 -11.56 14.58
CA MET A 227 12.09 -10.25 14.58
C MET A 227 11.57 -9.35 15.70
N LEU A 228 12.43 -8.41 16.13
CA LEU A 228 12.00 -7.22 16.86
C LEU A 228 11.53 -6.15 15.90
N ALA A 229 10.40 -5.52 16.19
CA ALA A 229 9.92 -4.43 15.38
C ALA A 229 10.75 -3.16 15.62
N ASN A 230 11.34 -2.63 14.57
CA ASN A 230 12.07 -1.37 14.59
C ASN A 230 11.25 -0.21 14.01
N ARG A 231 10.09 -0.50 13.43
CA ARG A 231 9.20 0.46 12.76
C ARG A 231 7.75 0.17 13.10
N GLY A 232 6.90 1.16 12.79
CA GLY A 232 5.47 1.06 12.99
C GLY A 232 5.07 0.95 14.47
N ARG A 233 3.81 0.62 14.70
CA ARG A 233 3.23 0.51 16.04
C ARG A 233 3.82 -0.63 16.86
N ALA A 234 4.17 -1.72 16.22
CA ALA A 234 4.82 -2.87 16.84
C ALA A 234 6.14 -2.49 17.53
N SER A 235 6.84 -1.44 17.10
CA SER A 235 8.08 -0.98 17.74
C SER A 235 7.87 -0.43 19.15
N TYR A 236 6.66 0.00 19.51
CA TYR A 236 6.34 0.47 20.87
C TYR A 236 6.09 -0.67 21.85
N VAL A 237 5.75 -1.85 21.34
CA VAL A 237 5.46 -3.04 22.16
C VAL A 237 6.72 -3.84 22.43
N GLY A 238 7.76 -3.65 21.63
CA GLY A 238 9.08 -4.26 21.83
C GLY A 238 9.05 -5.80 21.78
N GLU A 239 9.62 -6.46 22.80
CA GLU A 239 9.70 -7.92 22.88
C GLU A 239 8.34 -8.64 22.86
N ALA A 240 7.25 -7.98 23.28
CA ALA A 240 5.92 -8.59 23.27
C ALA A 240 5.38 -8.81 21.83
N ALA A 241 5.94 -8.14 20.82
CA ALA A 241 5.60 -8.36 19.42
C ALA A 241 6.32 -9.59 18.80
N ARG A 242 7.25 -10.23 19.51
CA ARG A 242 7.87 -11.48 19.04
C ARG A 242 6.87 -12.64 19.10
N GLY A 243 7.01 -13.58 18.20
CA GLY A 243 6.09 -14.71 18.05
C GLY A 243 4.78 -14.31 17.33
N VAL A 244 4.79 -13.16 16.64
CA VAL A 244 3.67 -12.69 15.83
C VAL A 244 4.21 -12.25 14.48
N VAL A 245 3.64 -12.77 13.39
CA VAL A 245 3.97 -12.32 12.02
C VAL A 245 3.49 -10.88 11.83
N ASP A 246 4.28 -10.07 11.11
CA ASP A 246 3.84 -8.72 10.74
C ASP A 246 2.63 -8.79 9.80
N PRO A 247 1.48 -8.16 10.13
CA PRO A 247 0.29 -8.26 9.30
C PRO A 247 0.46 -7.58 7.93
N GLY A 248 1.30 -6.55 7.82
CA GLY A 248 1.62 -5.92 6.54
C GLY A 248 2.43 -6.84 5.63
N ALA A 249 3.41 -7.57 6.18
CA ALA A 249 4.17 -8.58 5.45
C ALA A 249 3.27 -9.73 5.00
N LEU A 250 2.33 -10.16 5.85
CA LEU A 250 1.36 -11.20 5.53
C LEU A 250 0.45 -10.80 4.36
N LEU A 251 -0.02 -9.55 4.32
CA LEU A 251 -0.82 -9.03 3.20
C LEU A 251 -0.04 -9.05 1.88
N ILE A 252 1.23 -8.72 1.90
CA ILE A 252 2.11 -8.80 0.72
C ILE A 252 2.29 -10.26 0.28
N ALA A 253 2.48 -11.19 1.21
CA ALA A 253 2.54 -12.61 0.88
C ALA A 253 1.25 -13.09 0.21
N TRP A 254 0.10 -12.68 0.73
CA TRP A 254 -1.20 -12.99 0.11
C TRP A 254 -1.37 -12.34 -1.25
N PHE A 255 -0.86 -11.10 -1.44
CA PHE A 255 -0.91 -10.42 -2.73
C PHE A 255 -0.24 -11.26 -3.83
N PHE A 256 0.98 -11.72 -3.62
CA PHE A 256 1.68 -12.55 -4.58
C PHE A 256 1.08 -13.96 -4.69
N ALA A 257 0.63 -14.55 -3.58
CA ALA A 257 0.00 -15.87 -3.60
C ALA A 257 -1.31 -15.88 -4.42
N SER A 258 -2.09 -14.80 -4.37
CA SER A 258 -3.32 -14.65 -5.14
C SER A 258 -3.08 -14.44 -6.64
N ALA A 259 -1.84 -14.20 -7.08
CA ALA A 259 -1.52 -14.11 -8.50
C ALA A 259 -1.26 -15.48 -9.15
N VAL A 260 -1.10 -16.54 -8.34
CA VAL A 260 -0.73 -17.87 -8.83
C VAL A 260 -1.98 -18.62 -9.30
N GLY A 261 -1.95 -19.15 -10.53
CA GLY A 261 -3.00 -20.01 -11.07
C GLY A 261 -4.08 -19.29 -11.88
N HIS A 262 -3.80 -18.05 -12.31
CA HIS A 262 -4.69 -17.25 -13.17
C HIS A 262 -4.15 -17.03 -14.57
#